data_13785cd6df61f742bd02215de286b2ec
#
_entry.id   13785cd6df61f742bd02215de286b2ec
#
_cell.length_a   1.000
_cell.length_b   1.000
_cell.length_c   1.000
_cell.angle_alpha   90.00
_cell.angle_beta   90.00
_cell.angle_gamma   90.00
#
_symmetry.space_group_name_H-M   'P 1'
#
loop_
_entity.id
_entity.type
_entity.pdbx_description
1 polymer ?
#
loop_
_entity_poly.entity_id
_entity_poly.type
_entity_poly.pdbx_seq_one_letter_code
_entity_poly.pdbx_strand_id
1 'polypeptide(L)'
;MKPKISVLVPAYNVALWLPSCLDSILAQTYQNLEIIVVNDGSTDNTGTILDSYAKKNGRIVAIHQKNAGLVAARETGIAHATGDYVTFVDGDDTIAPDMYEHLMANALKYKADISHCGMDFVFPDGHIEPHYGTGRLLVQDNIEGLRELLIGELVEPSLCTKLYARYLVTNSCLDKSVLNNEDLLRNFTLFSRANRIVFEDFCGYQYFQRPGSMSKDSSKALQNLKHILRARKLIVDNSSEELYPYAMRLWLSTYINAINQKSDDCDEQMEEFCK
;
A
#
# COMPACT_ATOMS: atom_id res chain seq x y z
N MET A 1 10.45 26.31 1.93
CA MET A 1 11.16 25.03 2.08
C MET A 1 10.39 23.97 1.30
N LYS A 2 11.05 22.96 0.70
CA LYS A 2 10.35 21.81 0.10
C LYS A 2 9.63 21.03 1.21
N PRO A 3 8.38 20.56 1.04
CA PRO A 3 7.68 19.74 2.03
C PRO A 3 8.48 18.52 2.46
N LYS A 4 8.31 18.05 3.68
CA LYS A 4 8.97 16.83 4.18
C LYS A 4 8.12 15.60 3.91
N ILE A 5 8.74 14.50 3.47
CA ILE A 5 8.07 13.21 3.29
C ILE A 5 8.51 12.24 4.38
N SER A 6 7.55 11.64 5.07
CA SER A 6 7.76 10.48 5.94
C SER A 6 7.57 9.21 5.12
N VAL A 7 8.65 8.44 4.92
CA VAL A 7 8.64 7.15 4.25
C VAL A 7 8.52 6.06 5.30
N LEU A 8 7.40 5.32 5.31
CA LEU A 8 7.11 4.28 6.30
C LEU A 8 7.42 2.90 5.71
N VAL A 9 8.34 2.18 6.38
CA VAL A 9 8.81 0.87 5.93
C VAL A 9 8.52 -0.19 7.00
N PRO A 10 7.41 -0.95 6.89
CA PRO A 10 7.21 -2.13 7.73
C PRO A 10 8.20 -3.22 7.32
N ALA A 11 8.83 -3.88 8.29
CA ALA A 11 9.85 -4.90 8.04
C ALA A 11 9.64 -6.11 8.97
N TYR A 12 9.44 -7.30 8.40
CA TYR A 12 9.35 -8.57 9.12
C TYR A 12 10.00 -9.69 8.32
N ASN A 13 11.13 -10.21 8.82
CA ASN A 13 11.90 -11.27 8.17
C ASN A 13 12.25 -10.96 6.70
N VAL A 14 12.81 -9.76 6.48
CA VAL A 14 13.19 -9.23 5.14
C VAL A 14 14.70 -8.95 5.05
N ALA A 15 15.52 -9.60 5.85
CA ALA A 15 16.98 -9.35 5.92
C ALA A 15 17.67 -9.40 4.55
N LEU A 16 17.18 -10.22 3.63
CA LEU A 16 17.76 -10.38 2.29
C LEU A 16 17.48 -9.18 1.39
N TRP A 17 16.33 -8.53 1.55
CA TRP A 17 15.83 -7.47 0.64
C TRP A 17 15.95 -6.07 1.25
N LEU A 18 15.90 -5.95 2.58
CA LEU A 18 15.91 -4.66 3.28
C LEU A 18 17.06 -3.73 2.87
N PRO A 19 18.31 -4.20 2.61
CA PRO A 19 19.37 -3.34 2.11
C PRO A 19 19.00 -2.65 0.80
N SER A 20 18.54 -3.39 -0.21
CA SER A 20 18.16 -2.84 -1.51
C SER A 20 16.98 -1.86 -1.40
N CYS A 21 15.99 -2.16 -0.53
CA CYS A 21 14.88 -1.28 -0.23
C CYS A 21 15.39 0.06 0.33
N LEU A 22 16.18 0.03 1.40
CA LEU A 22 16.69 1.24 2.04
C LEU A 22 17.61 2.04 1.12
N ASP A 23 18.47 1.36 0.34
CA ASP A 23 19.35 2.02 -0.62
C ASP A 23 18.56 2.75 -1.71
N SER A 24 17.46 2.17 -2.21
CA SER A 24 16.59 2.81 -3.20
C SER A 24 15.89 4.07 -2.65
N ILE A 25 15.49 4.06 -1.38
CA ILE A 25 14.90 5.21 -0.70
C ILE A 25 15.97 6.29 -0.42
N LEU A 26 17.17 5.90 -0.02
CA LEU A 26 18.26 6.82 0.24
C LEU A 26 18.80 7.49 -1.03
N ALA A 27 18.68 6.82 -2.19
CA ALA A 27 19.09 7.30 -3.49
C ALA A 27 18.08 8.23 -4.18
N GLN A 28 16.92 8.50 -3.56
CA GLN A 28 15.92 9.37 -4.15
C GLN A 28 16.45 10.77 -4.45
N THR A 29 16.06 11.33 -5.60
CA THR A 29 16.39 12.72 -5.99
C THR A 29 15.75 13.74 -5.05
N TYR A 30 14.58 13.43 -4.49
CA TYR A 30 13.94 14.22 -3.46
C TYR A 30 14.60 13.96 -2.09
N GLN A 31 15.30 14.95 -1.53
CA GLN A 31 16.18 14.76 -0.38
C GLN A 31 15.53 15.03 0.99
N ASN A 32 14.40 15.79 1.06
CA ASN A 32 13.77 16.13 2.34
C ASN A 32 12.89 14.98 2.85
N LEU A 33 13.55 13.89 3.25
CA LEU A 33 12.96 12.64 3.71
C LEU A 33 13.28 12.36 5.17
N GLU A 34 12.34 11.78 5.90
CA GLU A 34 12.58 10.91 7.05
C GLU A 34 12.11 9.50 6.72
N ILE A 35 12.87 8.50 7.13
CA ILE A 35 12.62 7.09 6.80
C ILE A 35 12.36 6.36 8.11
N ILE A 36 11.12 5.99 8.35
CA ILE A 36 10.69 5.33 9.59
C ILE A 36 10.52 3.84 9.28
N VAL A 37 11.47 3.05 9.77
CA VAL A 37 11.47 1.60 9.56
C VAL A 37 11.02 0.90 10.83
N VAL A 38 9.93 0.14 10.72
CA VAL A 38 9.36 -0.59 11.85
C VAL A 38 9.68 -2.07 11.72
N ASN A 39 10.64 -2.56 12.48
CA ASN A 39 10.91 -3.99 12.62
C ASN A 39 9.86 -4.63 13.53
N ASP A 40 8.95 -5.39 12.93
CA ASP A 40 7.82 -6.03 13.61
C ASP A 40 8.20 -7.39 14.22
N GLY A 41 9.25 -7.40 15.05
CA GLY A 41 9.67 -8.59 15.79
C GLY A 41 10.29 -9.67 14.90
N SER A 42 11.12 -9.27 13.93
CA SER A 42 11.84 -10.22 13.05
C SER A 42 12.73 -11.17 13.85
N THR A 43 12.81 -12.41 13.36
CA THR A 43 13.64 -13.49 13.93
C THR A 43 14.94 -13.72 13.15
N ASP A 44 15.07 -13.09 11.97
CA ASP A 44 16.27 -13.09 11.13
C ASP A 44 17.16 -11.84 11.42
N ASN A 45 18.11 -11.56 10.55
CA ASN A 45 19.04 -10.42 10.70
C ASN A 45 18.41 -9.04 10.35
N THR A 46 17.11 -8.94 10.07
CA THR A 46 16.43 -7.69 9.71
C THR A 46 16.72 -6.56 10.72
N GLY A 47 16.58 -6.85 12.03
CA GLY A 47 16.84 -5.85 13.08
C GLY A 47 18.28 -5.36 13.10
N THR A 48 19.26 -6.27 13.01
CA THR A 48 20.70 -5.91 12.98
C THR A 48 21.05 -5.06 11.76
N ILE A 49 20.50 -5.38 10.60
CA ILE A 49 20.68 -4.61 9.37
C ILE A 49 20.10 -3.22 9.55
N LEU A 50 18.88 -3.11 10.04
CA LEU A 50 18.21 -1.84 10.29
C LEU A 50 19.04 -0.94 11.22
N ASP A 51 19.54 -1.46 12.37
CA ASP A 51 20.37 -0.71 13.31
C ASP A 51 21.65 -0.19 12.66
N SER A 52 22.26 -1.00 11.79
CA SER A 52 23.45 -0.60 11.02
C SER A 52 23.16 0.57 10.08
N TYR A 53 22.01 0.58 9.40
CA TYR A 53 21.60 1.67 8.53
C TYR A 53 21.26 2.94 9.31
N ALA A 54 20.49 2.83 10.39
CA ALA A 54 20.14 3.97 11.25
C ALA A 54 21.38 4.64 11.87
N LYS A 55 22.39 3.85 12.27
CA LYS A 55 23.65 4.39 12.78
C LYS A 55 24.44 5.18 11.75
N LYS A 56 24.33 4.81 10.46
CA LYS A 56 25.07 5.44 9.34
C LYS A 56 24.34 6.63 8.73
N ASN A 57 23.02 6.70 8.83
CA ASN A 57 22.23 7.73 8.18
C ASN A 57 21.16 8.29 9.12
N GLY A 58 21.32 9.55 9.50
CA GLY A 58 20.43 10.24 10.45
C GLY A 58 19.01 10.50 9.91
N ARG A 59 18.71 10.20 8.64
CA ARG A 59 17.33 10.23 8.12
C ARG A 59 16.53 8.98 8.47
N ILE A 60 17.18 7.90 8.94
CA ILE A 60 16.54 6.62 9.29
C ILE A 60 16.24 6.59 10.77
N VAL A 61 14.97 6.38 11.09
CA VAL A 61 14.46 6.13 12.45
C VAL A 61 14.12 4.64 12.54
N ALA A 62 14.88 3.91 13.34
CA ALA A 62 14.66 2.49 13.61
C ALA A 62 13.71 2.31 14.79
N ILE A 63 12.63 1.56 14.59
CA ILE A 63 11.67 1.20 15.62
C ILE A 63 11.59 -0.32 15.69
N HIS A 64 11.75 -0.89 16.88
CA HIS A 64 11.58 -2.32 17.12
C HIS A 64 10.36 -2.55 18.00
N GLN A 65 9.48 -3.43 17.56
CA GLN A 65 8.30 -3.82 18.34
C GLN A 65 8.17 -5.35 18.40
N LYS A 66 7.35 -5.83 19.32
CA LYS A 66 6.92 -7.23 19.31
C LYS A 66 6.01 -7.45 18.09
N ASN A 67 6.15 -8.59 17.42
CA ASN A 67 5.34 -8.90 16.24
C ASN A 67 3.83 -8.72 16.53
N ALA A 68 3.21 -7.86 15.75
CA ALA A 68 1.79 -7.51 15.84
C ALA A 68 1.13 -7.45 14.46
N GLY A 69 1.87 -7.78 13.38
CA GLY A 69 1.41 -7.83 12.00
C GLY A 69 1.55 -6.53 11.23
N LEU A 70 1.42 -6.64 9.91
CA LEU A 70 1.67 -5.56 8.95
C LEU A 70 0.89 -4.28 9.27
N VAL A 71 -0.40 -4.40 9.56
CA VAL A 71 -1.26 -3.25 9.90
C VAL A 71 -0.74 -2.52 11.12
N ALA A 72 -0.37 -3.25 12.19
CA ALA A 72 0.17 -2.65 13.41
C ALA A 72 1.53 -1.97 13.18
N ALA A 73 2.40 -2.56 12.36
CA ALA A 73 3.67 -1.96 11.99
C ALA A 73 3.48 -0.64 11.22
N ARG A 74 2.53 -0.62 10.26
CA ARG A 74 2.17 0.62 9.54
C ARG A 74 1.59 1.68 10.48
N GLU A 75 0.70 1.32 11.43
CA GLU A 75 0.16 2.26 12.43
C GLU A 75 1.26 2.84 13.32
N THR A 76 2.22 2.00 13.75
CA THR A 76 3.38 2.47 14.50
C THR A 76 4.19 3.48 13.69
N GLY A 77 4.43 3.22 12.40
CA GLY A 77 5.10 4.16 11.50
C GLY A 77 4.34 5.48 11.38
N ILE A 78 3.03 5.43 11.17
CA ILE A 78 2.16 6.62 11.08
C ILE A 78 2.23 7.47 12.34
N ALA A 79 2.23 6.86 13.52
CA ALA A 79 2.30 7.56 14.79
C ALA A 79 3.61 8.35 14.99
N HIS A 80 4.68 7.95 14.30
CA HIS A 80 5.99 8.62 14.36
C HIS A 80 6.24 9.58 13.18
N ALA A 81 5.34 9.62 12.18
CA ALA A 81 5.49 10.47 11.00
C ALA A 81 5.33 11.96 11.34
N THR A 82 6.34 12.76 10.98
CA THR A 82 6.36 14.21 11.20
C THR A 82 6.36 15.03 9.90
N GLY A 83 6.50 14.37 8.74
CA GLY A 83 6.50 15.01 7.43
C GLY A 83 5.15 15.64 7.07
N ASP A 84 5.15 16.51 6.08
CA ASP A 84 3.93 17.11 5.52
C ASP A 84 3.14 16.09 4.71
N TYR A 85 3.86 15.11 4.13
CA TYR A 85 3.33 13.98 3.38
C TYR A 85 3.84 12.67 3.94
N VAL A 86 3.07 11.59 3.70
CA VAL A 86 3.37 10.22 4.12
C VAL A 86 3.30 9.29 2.91
N THR A 87 4.22 8.35 2.82
CA THR A 87 4.23 7.27 1.83
C THR A 87 4.64 5.96 2.49
N PHE A 88 4.39 4.84 1.83
CA PHE A 88 4.73 3.50 2.31
C PHE A 88 5.65 2.81 1.30
N VAL A 89 6.56 2.00 1.80
CA VAL A 89 7.39 1.08 0.98
C VAL A 89 7.50 -0.23 1.74
N ASP A 90 7.14 -1.34 1.13
CA ASP A 90 7.32 -2.63 1.77
C ASP A 90 8.82 -3.02 1.77
N GLY A 91 9.29 -3.62 2.88
CA GLY A 91 10.72 -3.82 3.12
C GLY A 91 11.42 -4.80 2.19
N ASP A 92 10.69 -5.40 1.27
CA ASP A 92 11.16 -6.32 0.22
C ASP A 92 11.06 -5.77 -1.20
N ASP A 93 10.63 -4.48 -1.35
CA ASP A 93 10.48 -3.80 -2.63
C ASP A 93 11.50 -2.66 -2.80
N THR A 94 11.53 -2.06 -3.98
CA THR A 94 12.37 -0.89 -4.29
C THR A 94 11.57 0.17 -5.03
N ILE A 95 12.14 1.38 -5.16
CA ILE A 95 11.49 2.49 -5.84
C ILE A 95 12.44 3.14 -6.85
N ALA A 96 11.90 3.65 -7.96
CA ALA A 96 12.65 4.39 -8.96
C ALA A 96 13.28 5.66 -8.36
N PRO A 97 14.49 6.06 -8.77
CA PRO A 97 15.24 7.13 -8.13
C PRO A 97 14.54 8.50 -8.07
N ASP A 98 13.59 8.74 -8.95
CA ASP A 98 12.88 10.01 -9.10
C ASP A 98 11.39 9.94 -8.70
N MET A 99 10.94 8.80 -8.13
CA MET A 99 9.54 8.59 -7.76
C MET A 99 9.00 9.73 -6.89
N TYR A 100 9.69 10.08 -5.81
CA TYR A 100 9.19 11.12 -4.90
C TYR A 100 9.30 12.54 -5.47
N GLU A 101 10.24 12.80 -6.37
CA GLU A 101 10.29 14.09 -7.09
C GLU A 101 9.06 14.26 -7.99
N HIS A 102 8.67 13.23 -8.75
CA HIS A 102 7.45 13.23 -9.59
C HIS A 102 6.18 13.37 -8.74
N LEU A 103 6.01 12.51 -7.73
CA LEU A 103 4.83 12.55 -6.88
C LEU A 103 4.67 13.90 -6.17
N MET A 104 5.75 14.47 -5.63
CA MET A 104 5.72 15.76 -4.96
C MET A 104 5.48 16.91 -5.95
N ALA A 105 6.08 16.87 -7.13
CA ALA A 105 5.85 17.88 -8.16
C ALA A 105 4.36 17.93 -8.56
N ASN A 106 3.73 16.77 -8.73
CA ASN A 106 2.31 16.66 -9.03
C ASN A 106 1.44 17.14 -7.85
N ALA A 107 1.75 16.71 -6.61
CA ALA A 107 1.03 17.15 -5.43
C ALA A 107 1.02 18.68 -5.30
N LEU A 108 2.16 19.32 -5.50
CA LEU A 108 2.28 20.79 -5.41
C LEU A 108 1.63 21.51 -6.59
N LYS A 109 1.87 21.04 -7.83
CA LYS A 109 1.34 21.66 -9.05
C LYS A 109 -0.17 21.69 -9.07
N TYR A 110 -0.80 20.58 -8.69
CA TYR A 110 -2.25 20.40 -8.74
C TYR A 110 -2.93 20.63 -7.39
N LYS A 111 -2.17 20.96 -6.33
CA LYS A 111 -2.65 21.08 -4.94
C LYS A 111 -3.40 19.82 -4.52
N ALA A 112 -2.80 18.66 -4.81
CA ALA A 112 -3.42 17.38 -4.54
C ALA A 112 -3.10 16.88 -3.14
N ASP A 113 -4.10 16.30 -2.50
CA ASP A 113 -3.97 15.64 -1.20
C ASP A 113 -3.37 14.24 -1.35
N ILE A 114 -3.58 13.61 -2.52
CA ILE A 114 -3.01 12.32 -2.90
C ILE A 114 -2.39 12.46 -4.29
N SER A 115 -1.11 12.06 -4.42
CA SER A 115 -0.43 11.91 -5.71
C SER A 115 0.05 10.48 -5.84
N HIS A 116 -0.21 9.81 -6.97
CA HIS A 116 0.14 8.41 -7.11
C HIS A 116 0.60 8.04 -8.53
N CYS A 117 1.30 6.90 -8.63
CA CYS A 117 1.92 6.40 -9.85
C CYS A 117 1.60 4.92 -10.08
N GLY A 118 2.06 4.40 -11.20
CA GLY A 118 2.08 2.98 -11.53
C GLY A 118 3.24 2.23 -10.88
N MET A 119 3.32 0.93 -11.17
CA MET A 119 4.39 0.05 -10.70
C MET A 119 4.91 -0.88 -11.79
N ASP A 120 6.10 -1.40 -11.57
CA ASP A 120 6.66 -2.53 -12.30
C ASP A 120 6.57 -3.80 -11.44
N PHE A 121 6.32 -4.94 -12.08
CA PHE A 121 6.53 -6.26 -11.50
C PHE A 121 7.96 -6.72 -11.81
N VAL A 122 8.73 -7.03 -10.77
CA VAL A 122 10.11 -7.52 -10.89
C VAL A 122 10.14 -9.00 -10.52
N PHE A 123 10.56 -9.84 -11.44
CA PHE A 123 10.58 -11.29 -11.26
C PHE A 123 11.97 -11.79 -10.78
N PRO A 124 12.05 -12.99 -10.15
CA PRO A 124 13.31 -13.53 -9.61
C PRO A 124 14.42 -13.73 -10.65
N ASP A 125 14.07 -13.89 -11.92
CA ASP A 125 15.00 -14.03 -13.05
C ASP A 125 15.52 -12.68 -13.58
N GLY A 126 15.07 -11.57 -12.96
CA GLY A 126 15.41 -10.21 -13.36
C GLY A 126 14.53 -9.63 -14.48
N HIS A 127 13.52 -10.39 -14.93
CA HIS A 127 12.52 -9.86 -15.87
C HIS A 127 11.67 -8.79 -15.19
N ILE A 128 11.36 -7.72 -15.92
CA ILE A 128 10.53 -6.59 -15.45
C ILE A 128 9.35 -6.41 -16.40
N GLU A 129 8.16 -6.41 -15.84
CA GLU A 129 6.93 -6.12 -16.57
C GLU A 129 6.27 -4.85 -16.01
N PRO A 130 6.11 -3.79 -16.81
CA PRO A 130 5.35 -2.62 -16.38
C PRO A 130 3.88 -3.00 -16.21
N HIS A 131 3.26 -2.54 -15.13
CA HIS A 131 1.83 -2.80 -14.95
C HIS A 131 1.02 -2.04 -16.01
N TYR A 132 1.42 -0.83 -16.37
CA TYR A 132 0.89 -0.09 -17.52
C TYR A 132 1.97 0.79 -18.16
N GLY A 133 2.30 1.96 -17.60
CA GLY A 133 3.36 2.83 -18.13
C GLY A 133 2.92 3.62 -19.37
N THR A 134 1.66 4.07 -19.39
CA THR A 134 1.08 4.80 -20.54
C THR A 134 1.43 6.29 -20.56
N GLY A 135 1.98 6.82 -19.46
CA GLY A 135 2.23 8.25 -19.28
C GLY A 135 0.97 9.10 -19.09
N ARG A 136 -0.22 8.50 -18.90
CA ARG A 136 -1.47 9.24 -18.67
C ARG A 136 -1.40 10.02 -17.36
N LEU A 137 -1.88 11.26 -17.41
CA LEU A 137 -2.06 12.11 -16.23
C LEU A 137 -3.56 12.35 -16.01
N LEU A 138 -4.05 12.00 -14.81
CA LEU A 138 -5.43 12.24 -14.39
C LEU A 138 -5.42 13.16 -13.17
N VAL A 139 -6.21 14.23 -13.23
CA VAL A 139 -6.46 15.12 -12.09
C VAL A 139 -7.93 15.00 -11.73
N GLN A 140 -8.21 14.50 -10.56
CA GLN A 140 -9.51 13.97 -10.17
C GLN A 140 -9.97 14.58 -8.85
N ASP A 141 -11.29 14.63 -8.67
CA ASP A 141 -11.87 14.78 -7.34
C ASP A 141 -11.94 13.41 -6.60
N ASN A 142 -12.51 13.40 -5.41
CA ASN A 142 -12.60 12.18 -4.60
C ASN A 142 -13.50 11.10 -5.24
N ILE A 143 -14.58 11.48 -5.90
CA ILE A 143 -15.53 10.53 -6.52
C ILE A 143 -14.91 9.90 -7.76
N GLU A 144 -14.27 10.71 -8.62
CA GLU A 144 -13.56 10.22 -9.80
C GLU A 144 -12.40 9.29 -9.41
N GLY A 145 -11.60 9.68 -8.42
CA GLY A 145 -10.49 8.85 -7.91
C GLY A 145 -10.97 7.55 -7.26
N LEU A 146 -12.07 7.58 -6.50
CA LEU A 146 -12.68 6.37 -5.93
C LEU A 146 -13.24 5.45 -7.02
N ARG A 147 -13.83 6.01 -8.07
CA ARG A 147 -14.31 5.22 -9.20
C ARG A 147 -13.18 4.44 -9.86
N GLU A 148 -12.06 5.09 -10.17
CA GLU A 148 -10.87 4.44 -10.74
C GLU A 148 -10.29 3.37 -9.80
N LEU A 149 -10.22 3.66 -8.50
CA LEU A 149 -9.77 2.69 -7.48
C LEU A 149 -10.66 1.44 -7.44
N LEU A 150 -11.99 1.61 -7.54
CA LEU A 150 -12.95 0.51 -7.50
C LEU A 150 -13.05 -0.25 -8.83
N ILE A 151 -12.74 0.39 -9.96
CA ILE A 151 -12.59 -0.26 -11.26
C ILE A 151 -11.37 -1.18 -11.23
N GLY A 152 -10.25 -0.72 -10.64
CA GLY A 152 -9.04 -1.52 -10.44
C GLY A 152 -8.30 -1.85 -11.74
N GLU A 153 -8.38 -0.96 -12.75
CA GLU A 153 -7.63 -1.12 -13.99
C GLU A 153 -6.32 -0.33 -13.94
N LEU A 154 -6.36 0.99 -13.91
CA LEU A 154 -5.15 1.84 -13.87
C LEU A 154 -4.65 2.11 -12.45
N VAL A 155 -5.56 2.14 -11.49
CA VAL A 155 -5.24 2.54 -10.11
C VAL A 155 -5.10 1.32 -9.22
N GLU A 156 -3.87 1.05 -8.83
CA GLU A 156 -3.55 -0.04 -7.91
C GLU A 156 -4.07 0.24 -6.50
N PRO A 157 -4.61 -0.77 -5.81
CA PRO A 157 -5.05 -0.63 -4.42
C PRO A 157 -3.89 -0.52 -3.43
N SER A 158 -2.64 -0.75 -3.85
CA SER A 158 -1.45 -0.66 -2.99
C SER A 158 -1.30 0.72 -2.37
N LEU A 159 -0.87 0.78 -1.11
CA LEU A 159 -0.47 2.02 -0.44
C LEU A 159 0.88 2.55 -0.94
N CYS A 160 1.72 1.66 -1.48
CA CYS A 160 3.13 1.94 -1.75
C CYS A 160 3.37 2.80 -3.00
N THR A 161 2.40 2.88 -3.91
CA THR A 161 2.49 3.74 -5.10
C THR A 161 2.04 5.18 -4.86
N LYS A 162 1.80 5.57 -3.61
CA LYS A 162 1.07 6.81 -3.29
C LYS A 162 1.79 7.69 -2.28
N LEU A 163 1.66 8.99 -2.49
CA LEU A 163 2.05 10.06 -1.58
C LEU A 163 0.77 10.73 -1.04
N TYR A 164 0.59 10.71 0.27
CA TYR A 164 -0.60 11.23 0.95
C TYR A 164 -0.28 12.47 1.76
N ALA A 165 -1.10 13.50 1.71
CA ALA A 165 -1.06 14.56 2.71
C ALA A 165 -1.23 13.96 4.11
N ARG A 166 -0.33 14.28 5.05
CA ARG A 166 -0.28 13.63 6.37
C ARG A 166 -1.59 13.65 7.12
N TYR A 167 -2.37 14.75 7.02
CA TYR A 167 -3.63 14.87 7.73
C TYR A 167 -4.66 13.80 7.36
N LEU A 168 -4.62 13.26 6.12
CA LEU A 168 -5.49 12.17 5.70
C LEU A 168 -5.17 10.88 6.47
N VAL A 169 -3.87 10.58 6.60
CA VAL A 169 -3.40 9.32 7.17
C VAL A 169 -3.52 9.30 8.69
N THR A 170 -3.14 10.39 9.36
CA THR A 170 -3.16 10.47 10.83
C THR A 170 -4.57 10.51 11.43
N ASN A 171 -5.56 10.93 10.65
CA ASN A 171 -6.96 10.99 11.08
C ASN A 171 -7.78 9.75 10.65
N SER A 172 -7.14 8.75 10.05
CA SER A 172 -7.81 7.52 9.61
C SER A 172 -7.54 6.37 10.59
N CYS A 173 -8.61 5.78 11.13
CA CYS A 173 -8.52 4.50 11.85
C CYS A 173 -8.92 3.38 10.90
N LEU A 174 -8.08 2.34 10.80
CA LEU A 174 -8.45 1.10 10.10
C LEU A 174 -9.25 0.17 11.02
N ASP A 175 -10.16 -0.58 10.43
CA ASP A 175 -10.72 -1.76 11.08
C ASP A 175 -9.61 -2.82 11.21
N LYS A 176 -9.06 -2.96 12.41
CA LYS A 176 -7.97 -3.91 12.73
C LYS A 176 -8.36 -5.38 12.51
N SER A 177 -9.63 -5.66 12.27
CA SER A 177 -10.11 -7.01 11.97
C SER A 177 -9.94 -7.40 10.49
N VAL A 178 -9.62 -6.44 9.62
CA VAL A 178 -9.28 -6.69 8.20
C VAL A 178 -7.77 -6.82 8.07
N LEU A 179 -7.29 -8.03 7.87
CA LEU A 179 -5.86 -8.34 7.79
C LEU A 179 -5.38 -8.58 6.35
N ASN A 180 -6.29 -8.61 5.38
CA ASN A 180 -5.99 -8.76 3.97
C ASN A 180 -6.94 -7.88 3.16
N ASN A 181 -6.42 -7.28 2.07
CA ASN A 181 -7.09 -6.23 1.32
C ASN A 181 -7.35 -4.94 2.14
N GLU A 182 -6.59 -4.78 3.23
CA GLU A 182 -6.58 -3.60 4.08
C GLU A 182 -6.12 -2.35 3.32
N ASP A 183 -5.23 -2.52 2.34
CA ASP A 183 -4.73 -1.45 1.46
C ASP A 183 -5.87 -0.82 0.66
N LEU A 184 -6.73 -1.65 0.05
CA LEU A 184 -7.91 -1.16 -0.68
C LEU A 184 -8.88 -0.42 0.24
N LEU A 185 -9.18 -0.99 1.41
CA LEU A 185 -10.09 -0.36 2.39
C LEU A 185 -9.52 0.96 2.92
N ARG A 186 -8.21 1.00 3.19
CA ARG A 186 -7.53 2.23 3.60
C ARG A 186 -7.56 3.27 2.49
N ASN A 187 -7.21 2.90 1.27
CA ASN A 187 -7.29 3.80 0.12
C ASN A 187 -8.70 4.33 -0.11
N PHE A 188 -9.73 3.48 -0.02
CA PHE A 188 -11.12 3.93 -0.09
C PHE A 188 -11.40 5.03 0.95
N THR A 189 -10.97 4.83 2.20
CA THR A 189 -11.15 5.82 3.27
C THR A 189 -10.35 7.11 3.03
N LEU A 190 -9.11 7.02 2.55
CA LEU A 190 -8.26 8.18 2.31
C LEU A 190 -8.75 8.98 1.09
N PHE A 191 -9.10 8.30 0.00
CA PHE A 191 -9.64 8.90 -1.21
C PHE A 191 -10.98 9.62 -0.95
N SER A 192 -11.88 9.02 -0.13
CA SER A 192 -13.16 9.65 0.22
C SER A 192 -13.01 10.99 0.97
N ARG A 193 -11.87 11.22 1.61
CA ARG A 193 -11.56 12.43 2.38
C ARG A 193 -10.67 13.43 1.64
N ALA A 194 -10.08 13.02 0.53
CA ALA A 194 -9.25 13.88 -0.30
C ALA A 194 -10.12 14.87 -1.09
N ASN A 195 -9.65 16.11 -1.28
CA ASN A 195 -10.31 17.06 -2.16
C ASN A 195 -9.83 16.91 -3.60
N ARG A 196 -8.56 16.52 -3.77
CA ARG A 196 -7.94 16.38 -5.09
C ARG A 196 -6.93 15.24 -5.08
N ILE A 197 -6.98 14.44 -6.15
CA ILE A 197 -6.15 13.27 -6.37
C ILE A 197 -5.50 13.42 -7.74
N VAL A 198 -4.21 13.10 -7.85
CA VAL A 198 -3.49 13.11 -9.12
C VAL A 198 -2.83 11.76 -9.32
N PHE A 199 -3.13 11.14 -10.45
CA PHE A 199 -2.48 9.95 -10.96
C PHE A 199 -1.62 10.29 -12.17
N GLU A 200 -0.36 9.89 -12.17
CA GLU A 200 0.50 9.89 -13.34
C GLU A 200 1.02 8.48 -13.57
N ASP A 201 0.68 7.91 -14.73
CA ASP A 201 1.01 6.54 -15.05
C ASP A 201 2.47 6.42 -15.52
N PHE A 202 3.39 6.49 -14.56
CA PHE A 202 4.78 6.10 -14.70
C PHE A 202 5.14 5.04 -13.66
N CYS A 203 6.06 4.15 -13.97
CA CYS A 203 6.43 3.04 -13.08
C CYS A 203 7.43 3.52 -12.02
N GLY A 204 6.91 4.13 -10.95
CA GLY A 204 7.71 4.63 -9.84
C GLY A 204 8.05 3.58 -8.77
N TYR A 205 7.24 2.55 -8.64
CA TYR A 205 7.38 1.49 -7.65
C TYR A 205 7.76 0.17 -8.31
N GLN A 206 8.65 -0.63 -7.69
CA GLN A 206 9.13 -1.91 -8.18
C GLN A 206 8.73 -3.02 -7.20
N TYR A 207 7.68 -3.76 -7.55
CA TYR A 207 7.13 -4.83 -6.76
C TYR A 207 7.80 -6.17 -7.06
N PHE A 208 8.52 -6.73 -6.08
CA PHE A 208 9.25 -7.99 -6.25
C PHE A 208 8.36 -9.21 -6.10
N GLN A 209 8.24 -10.01 -7.17
CA GLN A 209 7.51 -11.27 -7.26
C GLN A 209 8.31 -12.44 -6.63
N ARG A 210 8.51 -12.42 -5.31
CA ARG A 210 9.33 -13.45 -4.64
C ARG A 210 8.54 -14.73 -4.26
N PRO A 211 9.19 -15.90 -4.21
CA PRO A 211 8.63 -17.08 -3.58
C PRO A 211 8.36 -16.84 -2.08
N GLY A 212 7.22 -17.32 -1.59
CA GLY A 212 6.85 -17.18 -0.17
C GLY A 212 6.30 -15.78 0.22
N SER A 213 5.95 -14.93 -0.74
CA SER A 213 5.20 -13.70 -0.48
C SER A 213 3.83 -14.03 0.15
N MET A 214 3.37 -13.18 1.08
CA MET A 214 2.08 -13.39 1.77
C MET A 214 0.90 -13.47 0.80
N SER A 215 0.96 -12.77 -0.32
CA SER A 215 -0.07 -12.78 -1.37
C SER A 215 -0.21 -14.14 -2.08
N LYS A 216 0.82 -15.00 -2.02
CA LYS A 216 0.86 -16.32 -2.68
C LYS A 216 0.73 -17.51 -1.73
N ASP A 217 0.49 -17.28 -0.44
CA ASP A 217 0.34 -18.37 0.56
C ASP A 217 -1.04 -19.03 0.43
N SER A 218 -1.08 -20.13 -0.33
CA SER A 218 -2.30 -20.92 -0.55
C SER A 218 -2.83 -21.57 0.72
N SER A 219 -1.98 -21.78 1.75
CA SER A 219 -2.41 -22.41 3.01
C SER A 219 -3.40 -21.53 3.80
N LYS A 220 -3.44 -20.22 3.50
CA LYS A 220 -4.34 -19.23 4.10
C LYS A 220 -5.43 -18.75 3.16
N ALA A 221 -5.61 -19.40 2.01
CA ALA A 221 -6.50 -18.91 0.95
C ALA A 221 -7.93 -18.61 1.45
N LEU A 222 -8.54 -19.53 2.22
CA LEU A 222 -9.89 -19.34 2.76
C LEU A 222 -9.97 -18.18 3.78
N GLN A 223 -8.99 -18.07 4.69
CA GLN A 223 -8.93 -16.99 5.66
C GLN A 223 -8.74 -15.64 4.95
N ASN A 224 -7.84 -15.59 3.98
CA ASN A 224 -7.60 -14.40 3.16
C ASN A 224 -8.87 -13.98 2.42
N LEU A 225 -9.60 -14.94 1.84
CA LEU A 225 -10.86 -14.69 1.15
C LEU A 225 -11.90 -14.04 2.09
N LYS A 226 -12.04 -14.51 3.32
CA LYS A 226 -12.95 -13.89 4.31
C LYS A 226 -12.59 -12.44 4.60
N HIS A 227 -11.29 -12.13 4.76
CA HIS A 227 -10.84 -10.75 4.95
C HIS A 227 -11.13 -9.87 3.72
N ILE A 228 -10.89 -10.39 2.51
CA ILE A 228 -11.17 -9.68 1.26
C ILE A 228 -12.67 -9.37 1.12
N LEU A 229 -13.53 -10.38 1.33
CA LEU A 229 -14.99 -10.20 1.26
C LEU A 229 -15.48 -9.18 2.30
N ARG A 230 -14.94 -9.23 3.53
CA ARG A 230 -15.27 -8.27 4.58
C ARG A 230 -14.83 -6.86 4.21
N ALA A 231 -13.58 -6.67 3.75
CA ALA A 231 -13.09 -5.37 3.32
C ALA A 231 -13.97 -4.76 2.23
N ARG A 232 -14.30 -5.57 1.20
CA ARG A 232 -15.14 -5.13 0.08
C ARG A 232 -16.59 -4.88 0.48
N LYS A 233 -17.15 -5.65 1.43
CA LYS A 233 -18.48 -5.39 1.99
C LYS A 233 -18.51 -4.05 2.74
N LEU A 234 -17.49 -3.75 3.54
CA LEU A 234 -17.36 -2.45 4.20
C LEU A 234 -17.30 -1.29 3.19
N ILE A 235 -16.63 -1.50 2.06
CA ILE A 235 -16.61 -0.51 0.97
C ILE A 235 -18.01 -0.31 0.38
N VAL A 236 -18.75 -1.40 0.08
CA VAL A 236 -20.14 -1.32 -0.40
C VAL A 236 -21.02 -0.53 0.57
N ASP A 237 -20.93 -0.86 1.87
CA ASP A 237 -21.79 -0.25 2.92
C ASP A 237 -21.49 1.24 3.15
N ASN A 238 -20.30 1.71 2.78
CA ASN A 238 -19.86 3.10 2.92
C ASN A 238 -19.79 3.86 1.58
N SER A 239 -20.23 3.24 0.48
CA SER A 239 -20.25 3.88 -0.83
C SER A 239 -21.45 4.80 -1.00
N SER A 240 -21.26 5.95 -1.67
CA SER A 240 -22.36 6.80 -2.14
C SER A 240 -23.17 6.09 -3.22
N GLU A 241 -24.38 6.60 -3.54
CA GLU A 241 -25.21 6.06 -4.63
C GLU A 241 -24.46 6.00 -5.97
N GLU A 242 -23.60 6.99 -6.24
CA GLU A 242 -22.81 7.04 -7.47
C GLU A 242 -21.73 5.94 -7.53
N LEU A 243 -21.11 5.61 -6.40
CA LEU A 243 -20.04 4.62 -6.30
C LEU A 243 -20.55 3.20 -6.07
N TYR A 244 -21.78 3.06 -5.59
CA TYR A 244 -22.38 1.77 -5.23
C TYR A 244 -22.29 0.71 -6.34
N PRO A 245 -22.56 1.00 -7.63
CA PRO A 245 -22.45 0.00 -8.70
C PRO A 245 -21.04 -0.57 -8.85
N TYR A 246 -20.00 0.25 -8.69
CA TYR A 246 -18.59 -0.14 -8.79
C TYR A 246 -18.17 -0.99 -7.58
N ALA A 247 -18.52 -0.55 -6.38
CA ALA A 247 -18.26 -1.26 -5.14
C ALA A 247 -18.95 -2.63 -5.13
N MET A 248 -20.22 -2.67 -5.55
CA MET A 248 -21.00 -3.91 -5.63
C MET A 248 -20.41 -4.87 -6.68
N ARG A 249 -20.03 -4.38 -7.87
CA ARG A 249 -19.35 -5.19 -8.90
C ARG A 249 -18.09 -5.85 -8.32
N LEU A 250 -17.26 -5.06 -7.62
CA LEU A 250 -16.01 -5.52 -7.02
C LEU A 250 -16.25 -6.58 -5.95
N TRP A 251 -17.27 -6.41 -5.11
CA TRP A 251 -17.66 -7.38 -4.10
C TRP A 251 -18.23 -8.67 -4.71
N LEU A 252 -19.17 -8.56 -5.65
CA LEU A 252 -19.79 -9.69 -6.33
C LEU A 252 -18.79 -10.52 -7.15
N SER A 253 -17.85 -9.89 -7.84
CA SER A 253 -16.81 -10.61 -8.59
C SER A 253 -15.97 -11.51 -7.68
N THR A 254 -15.65 -11.04 -6.48
CA THR A 254 -14.93 -11.84 -5.48
C THR A 254 -15.78 -12.98 -4.97
N TYR A 255 -17.04 -12.70 -4.68
CA TYR A 255 -17.98 -13.69 -4.19
C TYR A 255 -18.22 -14.83 -5.22
N ILE A 256 -18.40 -14.48 -6.49
CA ILE A 256 -18.54 -15.45 -7.58
C ILE A 256 -17.26 -16.28 -7.76
N ASN A 257 -16.09 -15.63 -7.72
CA ASN A 257 -14.82 -16.35 -7.81
C ASN A 257 -14.62 -17.31 -6.62
N ALA A 258 -15.05 -16.91 -5.42
CA ALA A 258 -15.02 -17.76 -4.25
C ALA A 258 -15.91 -19.01 -4.41
N ILE A 259 -17.11 -18.85 -4.94
CA ILE A 259 -18.02 -19.98 -5.24
C ILE A 259 -17.40 -20.90 -6.30
N ASN A 260 -16.79 -20.37 -7.35
CA ASN A 260 -16.23 -21.15 -8.45
C ASN A 260 -14.93 -21.91 -8.04
N GLN A 261 -14.24 -21.46 -7.00
CA GLN A 261 -13.03 -22.13 -6.47
C GLN A 261 -13.34 -23.20 -5.43
N LYS A 262 -14.61 -23.55 -5.23
CA LYS A 262 -15.06 -24.51 -4.21
C LYS A 262 -14.29 -25.83 -4.30
N SER A 263 -13.62 -26.19 -3.19
CA SER A 263 -13.48 -27.55 -2.72
C SER A 263 -14.67 -27.84 -1.77
N ASP A 264 -15.12 -29.08 -1.67
CA ASP A 264 -16.31 -29.52 -0.94
C ASP A 264 -16.41 -29.10 0.56
N ASP A 265 -15.31 -28.60 1.16
CA ASP A 265 -15.24 -28.14 2.56
C ASP A 265 -15.70 -26.68 2.79
N CYS A 266 -16.10 -25.95 1.76
CA CYS A 266 -16.37 -24.50 1.85
C CYS A 266 -17.84 -24.14 2.13
N ASP A 267 -18.76 -25.10 2.02
CA ASP A 267 -20.20 -24.84 1.97
C ASP A 267 -20.80 -24.29 3.28
N GLU A 268 -20.54 -24.92 4.43
CA GLU A 268 -21.12 -24.49 5.70
C GLU A 268 -20.64 -23.12 6.17
N GLN A 269 -19.37 -22.81 5.95
CA GLN A 269 -18.78 -21.54 6.41
C GLN A 269 -19.13 -20.35 5.50
N MET A 270 -19.39 -20.60 4.20
CA MET A 270 -19.83 -19.55 3.27
C MET A 270 -21.31 -19.20 3.47
N GLU A 271 -22.15 -20.15 3.83
CA GLU A 271 -23.57 -19.88 4.14
C GLU A 271 -23.75 -18.96 5.38
N GLU A 272 -22.89 -19.10 6.38
CA GLU A 272 -22.90 -18.24 7.57
C GLU A 272 -22.49 -16.80 7.24
N PHE A 273 -21.62 -16.62 6.24
CA PHE A 273 -21.14 -15.31 5.81
C PHE A 273 -22.14 -14.59 4.87
N CYS A 274 -23.05 -15.33 4.22
CA CYS A 274 -24.06 -14.80 3.30
C CYS A 274 -25.40 -14.46 4.00
N LYS A 275 -25.57 -14.80 5.27
CA LYS A 275 -26.70 -14.41 6.13
C LYS A 275 -26.43 -13.08 6.79
#